data_552938a8845342804cc936e2e3f9bcd1
#
_entry.id   552938a8845342804cc936e2e3f9bcd1
#
_cell.length_a   1.000
_cell.length_b   1.000
_cell.length_c   1.000
_cell.angle_alpha   90.00
_cell.angle_beta   90.00
_cell.angle_gamma   90.00
#
_symmetry.space_group_name_H-M   'P 1'
#
loop_
_entity.id
_entity.type
_entity.pdbx_description
1 polymer ?
#
loop_
_entity_poly.entity_id
_entity_poly.type
_entity_poly.pdbx_seq_one_letter_code
_entity_poly.pdbx_strand_id
1 'polypeptide(L)'
;MEDLEETPFLKGKLTVFQPKKSFRFGIDSVLLANFVTLKPKEKIAEFCAGSGVISFITLLRFPKVKVYLLELEELYLEALKKGIEKNSFKERAFPVRGDVLNPPFKPGYFDVIFSNPPYFKKESGRISPFERNNLARRETKFDLKIFLKKVSSLLKIGGRFYLIFTAFRLAELIYALKEAHLEPKVLRLIYSYPGDEARLVLIKAIKGAREEIRILPPLFIYLGKSKEYSEEVKKYLNFTSESSF
;
A
#
# COMPACT_ATOMS: atom_id res chain seq x y z
N MET A 1 -2.03 -3.62 26.45
CA MET A 1 -1.34 -2.37 26.07
C MET A 1 0.18 -2.54 25.85
N GLU A 2 0.75 -3.68 26.23
CA GLU A 2 2.19 -3.96 26.09
C GLU A 2 2.66 -4.40 24.70
N ASP A 3 1.75 -4.68 23.78
CA ASP A 3 2.06 -5.30 22.48
C ASP A 3 2.33 -4.30 21.34
N LEU A 4 2.14 -2.99 21.55
CA LEU A 4 2.40 -1.96 20.56
C LEU A 4 3.64 -1.14 20.91
N GLU A 5 4.42 -0.79 19.88
CA GLU A 5 5.58 0.10 19.94
C GLU A 5 5.26 1.41 19.20
N GLU A 6 5.57 2.54 19.84
CA GLU A 6 5.49 3.86 19.22
C GLU A 6 6.77 4.11 18.41
N THR A 7 6.61 4.38 17.12
CA THR A 7 7.74 4.58 16.19
C THR A 7 7.61 5.97 15.54
N PRO A 8 8.45 6.95 15.92
CA PRO A 8 8.57 8.21 15.19
C PRO A 8 9.07 7.96 13.76
N PHE A 9 8.48 8.65 12.80
CA PHE A 9 8.77 8.45 11.38
C PHE A 9 8.81 9.79 10.62
N LEU A 10 9.45 9.84 9.44
CA LEU A 10 9.64 11.05 8.63
C LEU A 10 10.20 12.24 9.47
N LYS A 11 11.30 11.99 10.18
CA LYS A 11 11.94 12.98 11.06
C LYS A 11 11.00 13.55 12.13
N GLY A 12 10.13 12.70 12.67
CA GLY A 12 9.17 13.08 13.71
C GLY A 12 7.90 13.76 13.23
N LYS A 13 7.70 13.92 11.91
CA LYS A 13 6.45 14.48 11.34
C LYS A 13 5.26 13.54 11.46
N LEU A 14 5.51 12.23 11.62
CA LEU A 14 4.53 11.19 11.88
C LEU A 14 4.94 10.31 13.03
N THR A 15 3.96 9.75 13.69
CA THR A 15 4.12 8.66 14.66
C THR A 15 3.26 7.48 14.22
N VAL A 16 3.87 6.31 14.16
CA VAL A 16 3.19 5.05 13.80
C VAL A 16 3.27 4.11 14.99
N PHE A 17 2.15 3.47 15.33
CA PHE A 17 2.13 2.39 16.30
C PHE A 17 2.19 1.06 15.57
N GLN A 18 3.04 0.14 16.04
CA GLN A 18 3.25 -1.16 15.40
C GLN A 18 3.26 -2.28 16.43
N PRO A 19 2.72 -3.46 16.08
CA PRO A 19 2.88 -4.63 16.94
C PRO A 19 4.35 -5.02 17.11
N LYS A 20 4.78 -5.24 18.36
CA LYS A 20 6.17 -5.62 18.67
C LYS A 20 6.59 -6.96 18.08
N LYS A 21 5.65 -7.92 17.97
CA LYS A 21 5.89 -9.31 17.53
C LYS A 21 5.17 -9.64 16.21
N SER A 22 4.96 -8.66 15.32
CA SER A 22 4.29 -8.88 14.05
C SER A 22 5.02 -8.18 12.91
N PHE A 23 4.43 -8.20 11.71
CA PHE A 23 4.99 -7.55 10.53
C PHE A 23 5.09 -6.04 10.77
N ARG A 24 6.27 -5.49 10.50
CA ARG A 24 6.53 -4.04 10.53
C ARG A 24 6.50 -3.50 9.12
N PHE A 25 6.06 -2.26 8.95
CA PHE A 25 6.08 -1.64 7.63
C PHE A 25 7.50 -1.49 7.09
N GLY A 26 7.64 -1.63 5.78
CA GLY A 26 8.89 -1.47 5.04
C GLY A 26 8.89 -0.22 4.17
N ILE A 27 9.94 -0.09 3.38
CA ILE A 27 10.09 0.99 2.39
C ILE A 27 8.98 0.95 1.32
N ASP A 28 8.42 -0.22 1.04
CA ASP A 28 7.30 -0.44 0.13
C ASP A 28 6.10 0.46 0.45
N SER A 29 5.75 0.60 1.72
CA SER A 29 4.68 1.51 2.16
C SER A 29 4.98 2.97 1.82
N VAL A 30 6.23 3.41 1.98
CA VAL A 30 6.66 4.76 1.61
C VAL A 30 6.60 4.98 0.11
N LEU A 31 7.04 3.99 -0.66
CA LEU A 31 7.03 4.05 -2.13
C LEU A 31 5.62 4.13 -2.68
N LEU A 32 4.70 3.30 -2.19
CA LEU A 32 3.30 3.36 -2.60
C LEU A 32 2.65 4.68 -2.22
N ALA A 33 2.85 5.15 -0.99
CA ALA A 33 2.30 6.43 -0.54
C ALA A 33 2.75 7.62 -1.41
N ASN A 34 3.99 7.58 -1.95
CA ASN A 34 4.51 8.60 -2.85
C ASN A 34 4.08 8.40 -4.31
N PHE A 35 3.69 7.21 -4.71
CA PHE A 35 3.15 6.91 -6.04
C PHE A 35 1.66 7.28 -6.19
N VAL A 36 0.91 7.28 -5.10
CA VAL A 36 -0.52 7.64 -5.08
C VAL A 36 -0.71 9.12 -5.39
N THR A 37 -1.70 9.43 -6.25
CA THR A 37 -2.16 10.80 -6.53
C THR A 37 -3.63 10.93 -6.19
N LEU A 38 -3.98 11.94 -5.39
CA LEU A 38 -5.32 12.16 -4.85
C LEU A 38 -5.82 13.56 -5.17
N LYS A 39 -7.14 13.71 -5.25
CA LYS A 39 -7.82 15.01 -5.42
C LYS A 39 -8.73 15.29 -4.22
N PRO A 40 -8.97 16.55 -3.89
CA PRO A 40 -9.97 16.92 -2.89
C PRO A 40 -11.34 16.33 -3.20
N LYS A 41 -12.10 15.97 -2.15
CA LYS A 41 -13.47 15.40 -2.22
C LYS A 41 -13.56 13.98 -2.80
N GLU A 42 -12.48 13.34 -3.21
CA GLU A 42 -12.51 11.93 -3.59
C GLU A 42 -12.82 11.05 -2.37
N LYS A 43 -13.59 9.99 -2.58
CA LYS A 43 -13.80 8.91 -1.62
C LYS A 43 -12.67 7.90 -1.77
N ILE A 44 -11.87 7.77 -0.74
CA ILE A 44 -10.58 7.08 -0.79
C ILE A 44 -10.57 5.99 0.27
N ALA A 45 -10.03 4.81 -0.07
CA ALA A 45 -9.75 3.76 0.90
C ALA A 45 -8.34 3.19 0.76
N GLU A 46 -7.75 2.84 1.90
CA GLU A 46 -6.62 1.92 2.01
C GLU A 46 -7.16 0.55 2.39
N PHE A 47 -6.78 -0.49 1.64
CA PHE A 47 -7.10 -1.88 1.94
C PHE A 47 -5.84 -2.61 2.43
N CYS A 48 -6.00 -3.49 3.44
CA CYS A 48 -4.90 -4.08 4.19
C CYS A 48 -4.06 -2.99 4.87
N ALA A 49 -4.71 -2.10 5.62
CA ALA A 49 -4.10 -0.86 6.11
C ALA A 49 -2.96 -1.09 7.11
N GLY A 50 -2.95 -2.23 7.81
CA GLY A 50 -1.93 -2.51 8.81
C GLY A 50 -1.82 -1.38 9.84
N SER A 51 -0.63 -0.84 10.02
CA SER A 51 -0.38 0.31 10.92
C SER A 51 -0.71 1.69 10.32
N GLY A 52 -1.28 1.75 9.11
CA GLY A 52 -1.77 2.97 8.48
C GLY A 52 -0.69 3.88 7.86
N VAL A 53 0.52 3.39 7.69
CA VAL A 53 1.67 4.20 7.20
C VAL A 53 1.37 4.88 5.87
N ILE A 54 0.78 4.15 4.92
CA ILE A 54 0.49 4.69 3.59
C ILE A 54 -0.55 5.81 3.71
N SER A 55 -1.64 5.58 4.45
CA SER A 55 -2.66 6.59 4.71
C SER A 55 -2.09 7.81 5.44
N PHE A 56 -1.25 7.63 6.44
CA PHE A 56 -0.70 8.75 7.20
C PHE A 56 0.22 9.63 6.34
N ILE A 57 1.06 9.01 5.50
CA ILE A 57 1.87 9.77 4.53
C ILE A 57 0.97 10.47 3.51
N THR A 58 -0.06 9.82 2.99
CA THR A 58 -0.97 10.44 2.02
C THR A 58 -1.78 11.58 2.64
N LEU A 59 -2.18 11.47 3.91
CA LEU A 59 -2.87 12.54 4.64
C LEU A 59 -1.96 13.78 4.90
N LEU A 60 -0.66 13.58 5.06
CA LEU A 60 0.30 14.70 5.08
C LEU A 60 0.46 15.34 3.70
N ARG A 61 0.59 14.52 2.63
CA ARG A 61 0.77 15.02 1.26
C ARG A 61 -0.46 15.71 0.70
N PHE A 62 -1.65 15.28 1.12
CA PHE A 62 -2.93 15.78 0.63
C PHE A 62 -3.83 16.24 1.79
N PRO A 63 -3.67 17.48 2.30
CA PRO A 63 -4.34 17.93 3.53
C PRO A 63 -5.88 17.96 3.43
N LYS A 64 -6.46 17.97 2.23
CA LYS A 64 -7.91 18.10 1.99
C LYS A 64 -8.61 16.76 1.71
N VAL A 65 -7.94 15.61 1.86
CA VAL A 65 -8.54 14.29 1.63
C VAL A 65 -8.94 13.61 2.92
N LYS A 66 -9.86 12.65 2.78
CA LYS A 66 -10.32 11.74 3.84
C LYS A 66 -10.13 10.31 3.36
N VAL A 67 -9.69 9.40 4.24
CA VAL A 67 -9.36 8.02 3.89
C VAL A 67 -10.05 7.05 4.84
N TYR A 68 -10.68 6.00 4.29
CA TYR A 68 -11.15 4.83 5.02
C TYR A 68 -10.02 3.79 5.07
N LEU A 69 -9.70 3.28 6.25
CA LEU A 69 -8.61 2.33 6.46
C LEU A 69 -9.20 0.97 6.82
N LEU A 70 -9.28 0.05 5.85
CA LEU A 70 -9.82 -1.28 6.05
C LEU A 70 -8.75 -2.23 6.56
N GLU A 71 -8.97 -2.79 7.74
CA GLU A 71 -8.06 -3.75 8.38
C GLU A 71 -8.86 -4.86 9.07
N LEU A 72 -8.35 -6.08 9.01
CA LEU A 72 -9.02 -7.26 9.59
C LEU A 72 -8.61 -7.49 11.04
N GLU A 73 -7.32 -7.33 11.35
CA GLU A 73 -6.76 -7.71 12.64
C GLU A 73 -6.94 -6.63 13.70
N GLU A 74 -7.50 -7.01 14.87
CA GLU A 74 -7.79 -6.08 15.96
C GLU A 74 -6.56 -5.35 16.47
N LEU A 75 -5.41 -6.03 16.56
CA LEU A 75 -4.17 -5.41 17.03
C LEU A 75 -3.69 -4.26 16.12
N TYR A 76 -3.87 -4.40 14.79
CA TYR A 76 -3.57 -3.31 13.85
C TYR A 76 -4.64 -2.21 13.89
N LEU A 77 -5.91 -2.54 14.15
CA LEU A 77 -6.95 -1.53 14.36
C LEU A 77 -6.68 -0.67 15.60
N GLU A 78 -6.18 -1.26 16.67
CA GLU A 78 -5.72 -0.51 17.85
C GLU A 78 -4.52 0.38 17.51
N ALA A 79 -3.55 -0.13 16.74
CA ALA A 79 -2.40 0.64 16.26
C ALA A 79 -2.85 1.84 15.41
N LEU A 80 -3.80 1.62 14.48
CA LEU A 80 -4.42 2.66 13.66
C LEU A 80 -5.08 3.75 14.52
N LYS A 81 -5.93 3.38 15.48
CA LYS A 81 -6.63 4.32 16.36
C LYS A 81 -5.64 5.21 17.12
N LYS A 82 -4.59 4.62 17.71
CA LYS A 82 -3.51 5.38 18.39
C LYS A 82 -2.74 6.30 17.44
N GLY A 83 -2.39 5.81 16.24
CA GLY A 83 -1.70 6.59 15.23
C GLY A 83 -2.55 7.76 14.71
N ILE A 84 -3.84 7.55 14.47
CA ILE A 84 -4.80 8.59 14.08
C ILE A 84 -4.88 9.69 15.14
N GLU A 85 -4.97 9.30 16.39
CA GLU A 85 -5.01 10.25 17.51
C GLU A 85 -3.72 11.05 17.64
N LYS A 86 -2.58 10.36 17.66
CA LYS A 86 -1.26 10.97 17.82
C LYS A 86 -0.91 11.97 16.72
N ASN A 87 -1.32 11.69 15.48
CA ASN A 87 -1.07 12.55 14.32
C ASN A 87 -2.20 13.56 14.03
N SER A 88 -3.21 13.67 14.91
CA SER A 88 -4.35 14.59 14.74
C SER A 88 -5.16 14.36 13.44
N PHE A 89 -5.34 13.08 13.04
CA PHE A 89 -6.08 12.72 11.84
C PHE A 89 -7.54 12.30 12.07
N LYS A 90 -8.12 12.50 13.26
CA LYS A 90 -9.47 12.06 13.65
C LYS A 90 -10.58 12.44 12.65
N GLU A 91 -10.47 13.62 12.05
CA GLU A 91 -11.47 14.13 11.09
C GLU A 91 -11.24 13.66 9.63
N ARG A 92 -10.15 12.92 9.38
CA ARG A 92 -9.71 12.56 8.02
C ARG A 92 -9.35 11.10 7.82
N ALA A 93 -9.13 10.34 8.88
CA ALA A 93 -8.79 8.92 8.84
C ALA A 93 -9.85 8.11 9.59
N PHE A 94 -10.51 7.17 8.90
CA PHE A 94 -11.63 6.41 9.42
C PHE A 94 -11.27 4.92 9.41
N PRO A 95 -10.83 4.33 10.54
CA PRO A 95 -10.53 2.91 10.62
C PRO A 95 -11.82 2.10 10.52
N VAL A 96 -11.80 1.07 9.69
CA VAL A 96 -12.93 0.16 9.47
C VAL A 96 -12.44 -1.27 9.67
N ARG A 97 -13.10 -2.03 10.54
CA ARG A 97 -12.82 -3.46 10.66
C ARG A 97 -13.52 -4.23 9.56
N GLY A 98 -12.77 -5.06 8.81
CA GLY A 98 -13.36 -5.88 7.77
C GLY A 98 -12.36 -6.69 6.98
N ASP A 99 -12.86 -7.74 6.34
CA ASP A 99 -12.10 -8.58 5.43
C ASP A 99 -12.12 -7.96 4.02
N VAL A 100 -10.94 -7.79 3.40
CA VAL A 100 -10.81 -7.28 2.02
C VAL A 100 -11.46 -8.18 0.98
N LEU A 101 -11.70 -9.45 1.29
CA LEU A 101 -12.46 -10.38 0.45
C LEU A 101 -13.98 -10.25 0.62
N ASN A 102 -14.44 -9.61 1.70
CA ASN A 102 -15.84 -9.27 1.94
C ASN A 102 -15.96 -7.91 2.64
N PRO A 103 -15.53 -6.82 1.99
CA PRO A 103 -15.46 -5.49 2.60
C PRO A 103 -16.86 -4.90 2.84
N PRO A 104 -17.07 -4.17 3.97
CA PRO A 104 -18.38 -3.65 4.36
C PRO A 104 -18.72 -2.33 3.64
N PHE A 105 -18.53 -2.26 2.34
CA PHE A 105 -18.80 -1.07 1.54
C PHE A 105 -19.74 -1.36 0.37
N LYS A 106 -20.45 -0.33 -0.07
CA LYS A 106 -21.36 -0.42 -1.23
C LYS A 106 -20.56 -0.48 -2.54
N PRO A 107 -21.00 -1.26 -3.55
CA PRO A 107 -20.44 -1.22 -4.89
C PRO A 107 -20.38 0.21 -5.46
N GLY A 108 -19.33 0.52 -6.22
CA GLY A 108 -19.15 1.83 -6.85
C GLY A 108 -19.01 3.01 -5.87
N TYR A 109 -18.53 2.77 -4.65
CA TYR A 109 -18.45 3.82 -3.64
C TYR A 109 -17.19 4.67 -3.74
N PHE A 110 -16.05 4.09 -4.11
CA PHE A 110 -14.75 4.75 -4.06
C PHE A 110 -14.30 5.33 -5.40
N ASP A 111 -13.66 6.49 -5.34
CA ASP A 111 -12.94 7.10 -6.47
C ASP A 111 -11.50 6.54 -6.53
N VAL A 112 -10.92 6.23 -5.38
CA VAL A 112 -9.56 5.69 -5.26
C VAL A 112 -9.51 4.61 -4.19
N ILE A 113 -8.86 3.49 -4.53
CA ILE A 113 -8.42 2.48 -3.57
C ILE A 113 -6.92 2.29 -3.74
N PHE A 114 -6.18 2.16 -2.64
CA PHE A 114 -4.78 1.73 -2.68
C PHE A 114 -4.53 0.63 -1.65
N SER A 115 -3.53 -0.21 -1.92
CA SER A 115 -3.24 -1.37 -1.07
C SER A 115 -1.79 -1.82 -1.18
N ASN A 116 -1.25 -2.26 -0.07
CA ASN A 116 -0.04 -3.09 0.03
C ASN A 116 -0.45 -4.43 0.66
N PRO A 117 -1.08 -5.34 -0.12
CA PRO A 117 -1.59 -6.61 0.40
C PRO A 117 -0.46 -7.61 0.65
N PRO A 118 -0.68 -8.67 1.43
CA PRO A 118 0.26 -9.77 1.52
C PRO A 118 0.43 -10.44 0.14
N TYR A 119 1.67 -10.55 -0.36
CA TYR A 119 1.97 -11.00 -1.74
C TYR A 119 2.84 -12.24 -1.84
N PHE A 120 3.04 -12.97 -0.75
CA PHE A 120 3.83 -14.20 -0.77
C PHE A 120 2.98 -15.44 -1.07
N LYS A 121 3.48 -16.36 -1.92
CA LYS A 121 2.97 -17.72 -2.02
C LYS A 121 3.74 -18.65 -1.07
N LYS A 122 3.07 -19.65 -0.53
CA LYS A 122 3.64 -20.67 0.40
C LYS A 122 4.93 -21.32 -0.06
N GLU A 123 5.24 -21.32 -1.35
CA GLU A 123 6.31 -22.09 -1.99
C GLU A 123 7.62 -21.33 -2.21
N SER A 124 7.70 -20.04 -1.91
CA SER A 124 8.94 -19.28 -2.05
C SER A 124 9.87 -19.53 -0.87
N GLY A 125 10.83 -20.46 -1.03
CA GLY A 125 11.76 -20.97 0.01
C GLY A 125 12.73 -19.96 0.64
N ARG A 126 12.47 -18.65 0.62
CA ARG A 126 13.35 -17.58 1.13
C ARG A 126 12.75 -16.76 2.27
N ILE A 127 11.82 -17.34 3.04
CA ILE A 127 11.17 -16.65 4.16
C ILE A 127 11.82 -17.11 5.48
N SER A 128 12.11 -16.18 6.39
CA SER A 128 12.66 -16.53 7.70
C SER A 128 11.66 -17.41 8.51
N PRO A 129 12.14 -18.29 9.41
CA PRO A 129 11.25 -19.14 10.21
C PRO A 129 10.20 -18.38 11.03
N PHE A 130 10.52 -17.16 11.45
CA PHE A 130 9.61 -16.28 12.21
C PHE A 130 8.53 -15.66 11.33
N GLU A 131 8.89 -15.22 10.13
CA GLU A 131 7.96 -14.72 9.11
C GLU A 131 7.05 -15.85 8.61
N ARG A 132 7.58 -17.07 8.48
CA ARG A 132 6.85 -18.25 8.00
C ARG A 132 5.62 -18.59 8.85
N ASN A 133 5.71 -18.50 10.19
CA ASN A 133 4.62 -18.82 11.10
C ASN A 133 3.52 -17.74 11.12
N ASN A 134 3.86 -16.47 10.93
CA ASN A 134 2.90 -15.37 10.89
C ASN A 134 2.27 -15.20 9.50
N LEU A 135 3.05 -15.44 8.46
CA LEU A 135 2.61 -15.46 7.06
C LEU A 135 1.68 -16.64 6.77
N ALA A 136 1.97 -17.84 7.25
CA ALA A 136 1.14 -19.02 7.02
C ALA A 136 -0.32 -18.86 7.49
N ARG A 137 -0.59 -18.03 8.51
CA ARG A 137 -1.95 -17.72 8.98
C ARG A 137 -2.67 -16.69 8.08
N ARG A 138 -1.95 -15.81 7.40
CA ARG A 138 -2.50 -14.76 6.52
C ARG A 138 -2.64 -15.21 5.07
N GLU A 139 -1.66 -15.99 4.56
CA GLU A 139 -1.58 -16.42 3.16
C GLU A 139 -2.57 -17.52 2.79
N THR A 140 -2.99 -18.36 3.73
CA THR A 140 -3.95 -19.41 3.45
C THR A 140 -5.34 -18.92 3.02
N LYS A 141 -5.61 -17.60 3.15
CA LYS A 141 -6.91 -17.00 2.84
C LYS A 141 -6.87 -15.89 1.77
N PHE A 142 -5.69 -15.37 1.40
CA PHE A 142 -5.61 -14.27 0.42
C PHE A 142 -5.56 -14.79 -1.01
N ASP A 143 -6.63 -14.56 -1.76
CA ASP A 143 -6.74 -14.84 -3.18
C ASP A 143 -6.68 -13.52 -3.97
N LEU A 144 -5.62 -13.35 -4.78
CA LEU A 144 -5.39 -12.14 -5.57
C LEU A 144 -6.54 -11.86 -6.55
N LYS A 145 -7.08 -12.88 -7.21
CA LYS A 145 -8.17 -12.70 -8.19
C LYS A 145 -9.45 -12.26 -7.50
N ILE A 146 -9.81 -12.90 -6.38
CA ILE A 146 -10.98 -12.51 -5.60
C ILE A 146 -10.80 -11.08 -5.06
N PHE A 147 -9.63 -10.78 -4.50
CA PHE A 147 -9.29 -9.44 -4.00
C PHE A 147 -9.48 -8.36 -5.09
N LEU A 148 -8.89 -8.54 -6.28
CA LEU A 148 -8.99 -7.56 -7.36
C LEU A 148 -10.41 -7.41 -7.90
N LYS A 149 -11.20 -8.48 -7.97
CA LYS A 149 -12.63 -8.43 -8.31
C LYS A 149 -13.41 -7.61 -7.26
N LYS A 150 -13.10 -7.77 -5.96
CA LYS A 150 -13.71 -6.94 -4.90
C LYS A 150 -13.31 -5.48 -5.00
N VAL A 151 -12.02 -5.18 -5.19
CA VAL A 151 -11.54 -3.82 -5.44
C VAL A 151 -12.29 -3.19 -6.62
N SER A 152 -12.37 -3.91 -7.74
CA SER A 152 -13.09 -3.42 -8.92
C SER A 152 -14.57 -3.15 -8.63
N SER A 153 -15.26 -4.06 -7.92
CA SER A 153 -16.68 -3.86 -7.60
C SER A 153 -16.94 -2.60 -6.78
N LEU A 154 -16.02 -2.22 -5.91
CA LEU A 154 -16.14 -1.06 -5.02
C LEU A 154 -15.73 0.25 -5.66
N LEU A 155 -14.91 0.21 -6.72
CA LEU A 155 -14.54 1.40 -7.49
C LEU A 155 -15.68 1.83 -8.40
N LYS A 156 -15.84 3.15 -8.54
CA LYS A 156 -16.61 3.76 -9.62
C LYS A 156 -15.99 3.43 -10.99
N ILE A 157 -16.74 3.54 -12.07
CA ILE A 157 -16.16 3.58 -13.42
C ILE A 157 -15.20 4.77 -13.51
N GLY A 158 -14.01 4.56 -14.07
CA GLY A 158 -12.93 5.56 -14.06
C GLY A 158 -12.20 5.68 -12.72
N GLY A 159 -12.64 4.97 -11.68
CA GLY A 159 -11.96 4.90 -10.38
C GLY A 159 -10.58 4.26 -10.49
N ARG A 160 -9.67 4.69 -9.64
CA ARG A 160 -8.24 4.33 -9.70
C ARG A 160 -7.87 3.38 -8.58
N PHE A 161 -7.12 2.35 -8.93
CA PHE A 161 -6.50 1.44 -7.99
C PHE A 161 -4.97 1.59 -8.02
N TYR A 162 -4.35 1.77 -6.87
CA TYR A 162 -2.90 1.80 -6.73
C TYR A 162 -2.45 0.63 -5.88
N LEU A 163 -1.44 -0.08 -6.36
CA LEU A 163 -0.93 -1.29 -5.74
C LEU A 163 0.59 -1.30 -5.76
N ILE A 164 1.21 -1.73 -4.66
CA ILE A 164 2.57 -2.25 -4.67
C ILE A 164 2.51 -3.76 -4.54
N PHE A 165 3.33 -4.47 -5.33
CA PHE A 165 3.31 -5.92 -5.35
C PHE A 165 4.69 -6.47 -5.69
N THR A 166 4.91 -7.80 -5.52
CA THR A 166 6.16 -8.42 -5.91
C THR A 166 6.30 -8.49 -7.44
N ALA A 167 7.46 -8.10 -7.98
CA ALA A 167 7.74 -8.14 -9.41
C ALA A 167 7.79 -9.59 -9.95
N PHE A 168 8.12 -10.57 -9.12
CA PHE A 168 8.15 -11.99 -9.51
C PHE A 168 6.78 -12.53 -9.94
N ARG A 169 5.69 -11.89 -9.53
CA ARG A 169 4.32 -12.27 -9.90
C ARG A 169 3.68 -11.25 -10.85
N LEU A 170 4.47 -10.46 -11.58
CA LEU A 170 3.95 -9.39 -12.43
C LEU A 170 3.01 -9.92 -13.52
N ALA A 171 3.36 -11.01 -14.19
CA ALA A 171 2.50 -11.61 -15.24
C ALA A 171 1.15 -12.05 -14.67
N GLU A 172 1.14 -12.72 -13.50
CA GLU A 172 -0.09 -13.11 -12.79
C GLU A 172 -0.91 -11.87 -12.40
N LEU A 173 -0.26 -10.83 -11.89
CA LEU A 173 -0.92 -9.59 -11.49
C LEU A 173 -1.59 -8.89 -12.67
N ILE A 174 -0.90 -8.72 -13.78
CA ILE A 174 -1.46 -8.09 -15.00
C ILE A 174 -2.68 -8.88 -15.50
N TYR A 175 -2.56 -10.21 -15.58
CA TYR A 175 -3.67 -11.05 -15.98
C TYR A 175 -4.89 -10.90 -15.04
N ALA A 176 -4.67 -10.96 -13.73
CA ALA A 176 -5.74 -10.84 -12.74
C ALA A 176 -6.39 -9.45 -12.71
N LEU A 177 -5.62 -8.38 -12.96
CA LEU A 177 -6.15 -7.01 -13.11
C LEU A 177 -7.07 -6.93 -14.33
N LYS A 178 -6.67 -7.47 -15.48
CA LYS A 178 -7.48 -7.49 -16.71
C LYS A 178 -8.77 -8.30 -16.49
N GLU A 179 -8.71 -9.48 -15.87
CA GLU A 179 -9.91 -10.27 -15.50
C GLU A 179 -10.87 -9.51 -14.57
N ALA A 180 -10.36 -8.60 -13.74
CA ALA A 180 -11.15 -7.78 -12.83
C ALA A 180 -11.64 -6.46 -13.46
N HIS A 181 -11.44 -6.23 -14.77
CA HIS A 181 -11.74 -4.97 -15.46
C HIS A 181 -11.02 -3.75 -14.86
N LEU A 182 -9.84 -3.97 -14.29
CA LEU A 182 -8.92 -2.96 -13.81
C LEU A 182 -7.78 -2.83 -14.84
N GLU A 183 -7.88 -1.86 -15.74
CA GLU A 183 -6.88 -1.68 -16.78
C GLU A 183 -5.59 -1.07 -16.22
N PRO A 184 -4.42 -1.75 -16.31
CA PRO A 184 -3.14 -1.20 -15.88
C PRO A 184 -2.75 0.00 -16.75
N LYS A 185 -2.61 1.19 -16.16
CA LYS A 185 -2.32 2.45 -16.89
C LYS A 185 -0.92 2.99 -16.66
N VAL A 186 -0.35 2.70 -15.49
CA VAL A 186 1.02 3.12 -15.15
C VAL A 186 1.68 1.99 -14.38
N LEU A 187 2.91 1.68 -14.75
CA LEU A 187 3.76 0.70 -14.09
C LEU A 187 5.13 1.31 -13.80
N ARG A 188 5.66 1.02 -12.63
CA ARG A 188 7.05 1.34 -12.25
C ARG A 188 7.71 0.16 -11.57
N LEU A 189 8.82 -0.32 -12.13
CA LEU A 189 9.62 -1.38 -11.50
C LEU A 189 10.54 -0.78 -10.44
N ILE A 190 10.69 -1.51 -9.34
CA ILE A 190 11.52 -1.11 -8.21
C ILE A 190 12.64 -2.13 -8.03
N TYR A 191 13.85 -1.64 -7.97
CA TYR A 191 15.09 -2.41 -7.82
C TYR A 191 15.75 -2.06 -6.49
N SER A 192 16.49 -3.00 -5.91
CA SER A 192 17.29 -2.67 -4.72
C SER A 192 18.38 -1.67 -5.08
N TYR A 193 19.14 -1.91 -6.15
CA TYR A 193 20.20 -1.03 -6.68
C TYR A 193 20.41 -1.30 -8.19
N PRO A 194 21.14 -0.44 -8.91
CA PRO A 194 21.47 -0.67 -10.33
C PRO A 194 22.20 -2.01 -10.53
N GLY A 195 21.70 -2.80 -11.50
CA GLY A 195 22.23 -4.14 -11.80
C GLY A 195 21.60 -5.29 -11.01
N ASP A 196 20.69 -5.02 -10.05
CA ASP A 196 19.87 -6.06 -9.41
C ASP A 196 18.63 -6.40 -10.26
N GLU A 197 17.90 -7.42 -9.90
CA GLU A 197 16.59 -7.74 -10.47
C GLU A 197 15.50 -6.87 -9.83
N ALA A 198 14.41 -6.60 -10.56
CA ALA A 198 13.25 -5.93 -9.99
C ALA A 198 12.63 -6.77 -8.88
N ARG A 199 12.45 -6.17 -7.70
CA ARG A 199 11.88 -6.83 -6.52
C ARG A 199 10.40 -6.53 -6.35
N LEU A 200 10.01 -5.28 -6.61
CA LEU A 200 8.65 -4.81 -6.45
C LEU A 200 8.20 -4.09 -7.72
N VAL A 201 6.89 -3.96 -7.84
CA VAL A 201 6.25 -3.17 -8.88
C VAL A 201 5.18 -2.28 -8.28
N LEU A 202 5.15 -1.02 -8.67
CA LEU A 202 4.04 -0.11 -8.45
C LEU A 202 3.15 -0.11 -9.68
N ILE A 203 1.86 -0.29 -9.48
CA ILE A 203 0.86 -0.26 -10.56
C ILE A 203 -0.26 0.72 -10.19
N LYS A 204 -0.64 1.55 -11.18
CA LYS A 204 -1.91 2.27 -11.20
C LYS A 204 -2.79 1.62 -12.25
N ALA A 205 -3.94 1.11 -11.83
CA ALA A 205 -4.97 0.60 -12.73
C ALA A 205 -6.23 1.49 -12.66
N ILE A 206 -7.04 1.51 -13.72
CA ILE A 206 -8.28 2.29 -13.81
C ILE A 206 -9.41 1.38 -14.24
N LYS A 207 -10.53 1.39 -13.50
CA LYS A 207 -11.70 0.57 -13.80
C LYS A 207 -12.36 1.03 -15.09
N GLY A 208 -12.53 0.09 -16.05
CA GLY A 208 -13.20 0.34 -17.31
C GLY A 208 -12.45 1.27 -18.27
N ALA A 209 -11.16 1.51 -18.08
CA ALA A 209 -10.33 2.27 -19.00
C ALA A 209 -10.01 1.46 -20.27
N ARG A 210 -9.66 2.17 -21.37
CA ARG A 210 -9.12 1.55 -22.59
C ARG A 210 -7.70 1.03 -22.34
N GLU A 211 -7.27 0.09 -23.16
CA GLU A 211 -5.92 -0.47 -23.15
C GLU A 211 -4.87 0.63 -23.37
N GLU A 212 -3.73 0.48 -22.82
CA GLU A 212 -2.52 1.32 -22.92
C GLU A 212 -1.84 1.41 -21.56
N ILE A 213 -0.56 1.09 -21.48
CA ILE A 213 0.21 1.15 -20.26
C ILE A 213 1.45 2.02 -20.46
N ARG A 214 1.68 2.96 -19.54
CA ARG A 214 2.91 3.74 -19.48
C ARG A 214 3.85 3.14 -18.45
N ILE A 215 5.07 2.76 -18.88
CA ILE A 215 6.12 2.28 -17.99
C ILE A 215 7.02 3.47 -17.63
N LEU A 216 7.09 3.76 -16.33
CA LEU A 216 7.94 4.83 -15.81
C LEU A 216 9.40 4.38 -15.71
N PRO A 217 10.37 5.32 -15.68
CA PRO A 217 11.75 4.98 -15.37
C PRO A 217 11.87 4.16 -14.10
N PRO A 218 12.81 3.21 -14.00
CA PRO A 218 12.99 2.37 -12.84
C PRO A 218 13.26 3.21 -11.58
N LEU A 219 12.82 2.70 -10.41
CA LEU A 219 13.18 3.27 -9.13
C LEU A 219 14.23 2.37 -8.47
N PHE A 220 15.35 2.94 -8.09
CA PHE A 220 16.37 2.27 -7.29
C PHE A 220 16.23 2.72 -5.84
N ILE A 221 16.13 1.75 -4.91
CA ILE A 221 16.03 2.08 -3.48
C ILE A 221 17.36 2.63 -2.98
N TYR A 222 18.47 1.99 -3.39
CA TYR A 222 19.82 2.33 -2.98
C TYR A 222 20.68 2.73 -4.18
N LEU A 223 21.70 3.53 -3.95
CA LEU A 223 22.71 3.89 -4.96
C LEU A 223 23.56 2.69 -5.37
N GLY A 224 23.76 1.72 -4.46
CA GLY A 224 24.54 0.52 -4.68
C GLY A 224 24.43 -0.46 -3.51
N LYS A 225 25.36 -1.41 -3.42
CA LYS A 225 25.40 -2.45 -2.37
C LYS A 225 25.66 -1.89 -0.97
N SER A 226 26.14 -0.66 -0.84
CA SER A 226 26.37 0.04 0.44
C SER A 226 25.09 0.36 1.21
N LYS A 227 23.92 0.17 0.60
CA LYS A 227 22.59 0.50 1.16
C LYS A 227 22.39 1.98 1.47
N GLU A 228 23.13 2.85 0.84
CA GLU A 228 22.83 4.27 0.83
C GLU A 228 21.60 4.53 -0.04
N TYR A 229 20.57 5.19 0.50
CA TYR A 229 19.35 5.50 -0.25
C TYR A 229 19.62 6.39 -1.45
N SER A 230 18.92 6.13 -2.56
CA SER A 230 18.90 7.02 -3.71
C SER A 230 18.31 8.39 -3.34
N GLU A 231 18.64 9.41 -4.13
CA GLU A 231 18.14 10.77 -3.88
C GLU A 231 16.60 10.85 -3.91
N GLU A 232 15.95 10.07 -4.77
CA GLU A 232 14.49 9.99 -4.83
C GLU A 232 13.91 9.42 -3.53
N VAL A 233 14.47 8.33 -3.01
CA VAL A 233 14.04 7.73 -1.75
C VAL A 233 14.36 8.61 -0.56
N LYS A 234 15.52 9.30 -0.55
CA LYS A 234 15.84 10.30 0.48
C LYS A 234 14.80 11.44 0.51
N LYS A 235 14.34 11.93 -0.65
CA LYS A 235 13.24 12.92 -0.72
C LYS A 235 11.96 12.40 -0.10
N TYR A 236 11.57 11.15 -0.37
CA TYR A 236 10.39 10.54 0.22
C TYR A 236 10.48 10.41 1.74
N LEU A 237 11.64 9.99 2.25
CA LEU A 237 11.89 9.83 3.70
C LEU A 237 12.08 11.17 4.42
N ASN A 238 12.55 12.20 3.73
CA ASN A 238 12.70 13.54 4.30
C ASN A 238 11.40 14.35 4.27
N PHE A 239 10.39 13.89 3.52
CA PHE A 239 9.14 14.59 3.32
C PHE A 239 9.38 16.08 2.95
N THR A 240 10.07 16.32 1.84
CA THR A 240 10.18 17.67 1.27
C THR A 240 8.90 17.95 0.47
N SER A 241 8.27 19.10 0.67
CA SER A 241 6.99 19.51 0.08
C SER A 241 6.99 19.63 -1.46
N GLU A 242 8.12 19.41 -2.11
CA GLU A 242 8.31 19.50 -3.57
C GLU A 242 8.01 18.20 -4.34
N SER A 243 7.51 17.14 -3.69
CA SER A 243 7.15 15.88 -4.36
C SER A 243 5.71 15.87 -4.89
N SER A 244 5.28 16.94 -5.54
CA SER A 244 4.07 16.95 -6.36
C SER A 244 4.47 16.74 -7.83
N PHE A 245 4.14 15.55 -8.37
CA PHE A 245 4.17 15.26 -9.81
C PHE A 245 2.80 15.48 -10.42
#